data_908bad96048f9a90af035ee5b5187400
#
_entry.id   908bad96048f9a90af035ee5b5187400
#
_cell.length_a   1.000
_cell.length_b   1.000
_cell.length_c   1.000
_cell.angle_alpha   90.00
_cell.angle_beta   90.00
_cell.angle_gamma   90.00
#
_symmetry.space_group_name_H-M   'P 1'
#
loop_
_entity.id
_entity.type
_entity.pdbx_description
1 polymer ?
#
loop_
_entity_poly.entity_id
_entity_poly.type
_entity_poly.pdbx_seq_one_letter_code
_entity_poly.pdbx_strand_id
1 'polypeptide(L)'
;VSEFTVLRKDRRLPLLGEVIVKPGDHVTHGQVVARTNLPGDVQSMNIAHRLSIEAGDLPRYMLKKEGDPIEKGEVIAESKSFFGLFRTRCESPITGTIETLSSITGQALLREPPIPVEVKAYIDGVVAEVHEKEGATIETWGTFIQGIFGVGGETNGTIRVIAKDPAEPLTKERIPSRALGEILVGGARVSLDAIVAAREAGAHGIVVGGFDDQDLKKLLGRDLGVAITGHEDIGLTIILTEGFGEIAMAARTLEVLRANEGLRASINGATQIRAGVIRPEIVIPKLDRERPAAGGGESASHGLQEGSRVRVIREPNFGKLGHVTALPPELVAMETESKVRVLEVKLDSGEKYMLPRANVEMIES
;
A
#
# COMPACT_ATOMS: atom_id res chain seq x y z
N VAL A 1 -19.66 -3.00 -3.78
CA VAL A 1 -19.62 -2.05 -4.91
C VAL A 1 -20.66 -0.98 -4.67
N SER A 2 -20.27 0.30 -4.73
CA SER A 2 -21.17 1.46 -4.65
C SER A 2 -21.02 2.31 -5.91
N GLU A 3 -22.11 2.57 -6.63
CA GLU A 3 -22.05 3.33 -7.88
C GLU A 3 -21.83 4.83 -7.68
N PHE A 4 -22.35 5.36 -6.58
CA PHE A 4 -22.22 6.78 -6.25
C PHE A 4 -22.34 6.99 -4.74
N THR A 5 -21.22 7.32 -4.10
CA THR A 5 -21.13 7.52 -2.65
C THR A 5 -20.11 8.58 -2.32
N VAL A 6 -20.18 9.14 -1.11
CA VAL A 6 -19.16 10.01 -0.56
C VAL A 6 -18.04 9.18 0.06
N LEU A 7 -16.81 9.50 -0.26
CA LEU A 7 -15.60 8.82 0.21
C LEU A 7 -14.67 9.82 0.86
N ARG A 8 -14.01 9.41 1.94
CA ARG A 8 -12.99 10.19 2.62
C ARG A 8 -11.71 9.41 2.71
N LYS A 9 -10.59 10.06 2.40
CA LYS A 9 -9.25 9.48 2.47
C LYS A 9 -8.36 10.35 3.34
N ASP A 10 -7.90 9.77 4.43
CA ASP A 10 -6.92 10.41 5.30
C ASP A 10 -5.54 10.30 4.68
N ARG A 11 -4.91 11.44 4.48
CA ARG A 11 -3.58 11.58 3.90
C ARG A 11 -2.66 12.11 4.98
N ARG A 12 -1.95 11.21 5.68
CA ARG A 12 -1.13 11.55 6.85
C ARG A 12 0.35 11.33 6.61
N LEU A 13 1.13 12.25 7.15
CA LEU A 13 2.57 12.14 7.21
C LEU A 13 3.00 11.11 8.26
N PRO A 14 4.12 10.40 8.05
CA PRO A 14 4.68 9.48 9.04
C PRO A 14 5.28 10.19 10.28
N LEU A 15 5.68 11.46 10.12
CA LEU A 15 6.14 12.36 11.18
C LEU A 15 5.51 13.72 10.97
N LEU A 16 5.44 14.52 12.04
CA LEU A 16 4.94 15.89 11.96
C LEU A 16 5.70 16.72 10.92
N GLY A 17 4.98 17.45 10.10
CA GLY A 17 5.53 18.24 9.00
C GLY A 17 4.72 19.47 8.65
N GLU A 18 4.68 19.82 7.39
CA GLU A 18 3.95 20.97 6.86
C GLU A 18 2.76 20.48 6.00
N VAL A 19 1.57 20.98 6.31
CA VAL A 19 0.37 20.79 5.47
C VAL A 19 0.24 22.01 4.56
N ILE A 20 0.19 21.79 3.25
CA ILE A 20 0.25 22.85 2.24
C ILE A 20 -1.09 23.17 1.58
N VAL A 21 -2.17 22.55 2.05
CA VAL A 21 -3.55 22.74 1.57
C VAL A 21 -4.43 23.27 2.70
N LYS A 22 -5.60 23.83 2.33
CA LYS A 22 -6.59 24.39 3.25
C LYS A 22 -7.94 23.69 3.08
N PRO A 23 -8.80 23.66 4.10
CA PRO A 23 -10.16 23.16 3.97
C PRO A 23 -10.89 23.90 2.84
N GLY A 24 -11.59 23.14 2.00
CA GLY A 24 -12.29 23.65 0.81
C GLY A 24 -11.46 23.69 -0.47
N ASP A 25 -10.14 23.51 -0.41
CA ASP A 25 -9.32 23.47 -1.64
C ASP A 25 -9.69 22.26 -2.50
N HIS A 26 -9.80 22.48 -3.81
CA HIS A 26 -9.89 21.41 -4.79
C HIS A 26 -8.50 20.86 -5.07
N VAL A 27 -8.36 19.54 -5.00
CA VAL A 27 -7.10 18.84 -5.23
C VAL A 27 -7.24 17.75 -6.27
N THR A 28 -6.16 17.52 -7.00
CA THR A 28 -6.04 16.37 -7.91
C THR A 28 -5.25 15.25 -7.24
N HIS A 29 -5.47 14.02 -7.67
CA HIS A 29 -4.83 12.81 -7.12
C HIS A 29 -3.31 12.90 -6.95
N GLY A 30 -2.63 13.59 -7.88
CA GLY A 30 -1.17 13.76 -7.87
C GLY A 30 -0.66 14.95 -7.06
N GLN A 31 -1.55 15.81 -6.58
CA GLN A 31 -1.16 17.01 -5.84
C GLN A 31 -0.64 16.66 -4.45
N VAL A 32 0.51 17.23 -4.08
CA VAL A 32 1.07 17.10 -2.73
C VAL A 32 0.19 17.88 -1.76
N VAL A 33 -0.23 17.28 -0.67
CA VAL A 33 -1.09 17.89 0.36
C VAL A 33 -0.32 18.16 1.65
N ALA A 34 0.72 17.37 1.92
CA ALA A 34 1.58 17.56 3.08
C ALA A 34 2.99 17.03 2.80
N ARG A 35 3.98 17.58 3.48
CA ARG A 35 5.39 17.17 3.36
C ARG A 35 6.12 17.20 4.69
N THR A 36 7.12 16.36 4.82
CA THR A 36 8.02 16.33 5.98
C THR A 36 9.40 15.88 5.55
N ASN A 37 10.36 15.96 6.46
CA ASN A 37 11.68 15.40 6.26
C ASN A 37 11.91 14.31 7.33
N LEU A 38 12.15 13.08 6.90
CA LEU A 38 12.60 12.03 7.80
C LEU A 38 14.07 12.28 8.15
N PRO A 39 14.49 12.07 9.41
CA PRO A 39 15.90 12.11 9.75
C PRO A 39 16.68 11.12 8.89
N GLY A 40 17.81 11.55 8.34
CA GLY A 40 18.69 10.66 7.63
C GLY A 40 19.29 9.58 8.54
N ASP A 41 19.80 8.52 7.96
CA ASP A 41 20.40 7.41 8.69
C ASP A 41 21.64 7.87 9.47
N VAL A 42 21.84 7.23 10.64
CA VAL A 42 23.01 7.52 11.50
C VAL A 42 24.01 6.39 11.37
N GLN A 43 25.24 6.75 10.99
CA GLN A 43 26.37 5.82 10.95
C GLN A 43 27.37 6.18 12.06
N SER A 44 27.73 5.19 12.90
CA SER A 44 28.76 5.34 13.89
C SER A 44 30.14 4.98 13.32
N MET A 45 31.15 5.75 13.68
CA MET A 45 32.55 5.51 13.30
C MET A 45 33.49 5.73 14.47
N ASN A 46 34.33 4.74 14.81
CA ASN A 46 35.34 4.90 15.83
C ASN A 46 36.60 5.56 15.21
N ILE A 47 36.68 6.87 15.33
CA ILE A 47 37.78 7.68 14.77
C ILE A 47 39.05 7.49 15.59
N ALA A 48 38.95 7.44 16.93
CA ALA A 48 40.13 7.25 17.78
C ALA A 48 40.87 5.95 17.46
N HIS A 49 40.14 4.86 17.27
CA HIS A 49 40.71 3.58 16.87
C HIS A 49 41.38 3.66 15.49
N ARG A 50 40.77 4.32 14.51
CA ARG A 50 41.32 4.47 13.15
C ARG A 50 42.61 5.32 13.14
N LEU A 51 42.67 6.32 13.99
CA LEU A 51 43.86 7.20 14.12
C LEU A 51 44.89 6.67 15.11
N SER A 52 44.59 5.55 15.81
CA SER A 52 45.44 4.98 16.88
C SER A 52 45.75 6.00 17.97
N ILE A 53 44.74 6.74 18.45
CA ILE A 53 44.84 7.75 19.51
C ILE A 53 43.94 7.39 20.67
N GLU A 54 44.16 8.01 21.84
CA GLU A 54 43.25 7.89 22.96
C GLU A 54 41.94 8.64 22.70
N ALA A 55 40.81 8.11 23.21
CA ALA A 55 39.48 8.67 22.95
C ALA A 55 39.37 10.14 23.44
N GLY A 56 40.00 10.44 24.58
CA GLY A 56 40.04 11.80 25.15
C GLY A 56 40.74 12.84 24.29
N ASP A 57 41.64 12.42 23.41
CA ASP A 57 42.39 13.32 22.53
C ASP A 57 41.64 13.58 21.21
N LEU A 58 40.58 12.86 20.90
CA LEU A 58 39.83 12.97 19.65
C LEU A 58 39.55 14.42 19.20
N PRO A 59 39.11 15.36 20.05
CA PRO A 59 38.85 16.74 19.62
C PRO A 59 40.03 17.48 19.04
N ARG A 60 41.26 17.09 19.40
CA ARG A 60 42.49 17.73 18.91
C ARG A 60 42.88 17.29 17.49
N TYR A 61 42.38 16.12 17.06
CA TYR A 61 42.71 15.53 15.77
C TYR A 61 41.56 15.68 14.74
N MET A 62 40.41 16.18 15.18
CA MET A 62 39.31 16.48 14.30
C MET A 62 39.58 17.73 13.47
N LEU A 63 39.28 17.66 12.17
CA LEU A 63 39.29 18.78 11.23
C LEU A 63 37.94 19.46 11.10
N LYS A 64 36.90 18.78 11.57
CA LYS A 64 35.48 19.19 11.56
C LYS A 64 34.91 19.11 12.98
N LYS A 65 33.84 19.86 13.24
CA LYS A 65 33.14 19.93 14.52
C LYS A 65 31.74 19.30 14.42
N GLU A 66 31.09 19.12 15.56
CA GLU A 66 29.66 18.79 15.61
C GLU A 66 28.85 19.86 14.87
N GLY A 67 27.94 19.42 14.02
CA GLY A 67 27.12 20.26 13.15
C GLY A 67 27.74 20.59 11.78
N ASP A 68 29.04 20.33 11.58
CA ASP A 68 29.69 20.63 10.31
C ASP A 68 29.24 19.66 9.21
N PRO A 69 29.05 20.15 7.97
CA PRO A 69 28.79 19.31 6.81
C PRO A 69 30.05 18.54 6.41
N ILE A 70 29.85 17.32 5.95
CA ILE A 70 30.87 16.40 5.47
C ILE A 70 30.47 15.76 4.16
N GLU A 71 31.43 15.48 3.30
CA GLU A 71 31.22 14.72 2.06
C GLU A 71 31.86 13.32 2.18
N LYS A 72 31.28 12.36 1.46
CA LYS A 72 31.86 11.01 1.38
C LYS A 72 33.26 11.08 0.80
N GLY A 73 34.25 10.51 1.54
CA GLY A 73 35.68 10.54 1.20
C GLY A 73 36.39 11.79 1.70
N GLU A 74 35.72 12.77 2.29
CA GLU A 74 36.34 13.94 2.90
C GLU A 74 37.12 13.54 4.16
N VAL A 75 38.32 14.06 4.32
CA VAL A 75 39.16 13.84 5.52
C VAL A 75 38.56 14.65 6.67
N ILE A 76 37.99 13.98 7.66
CA ILE A 76 37.34 14.60 8.84
C ILE A 76 38.22 14.64 10.07
N ALA A 77 39.28 13.81 10.10
CA ALA A 77 40.26 13.80 11.18
C ALA A 77 41.63 13.34 10.64
N GLU A 78 42.72 13.85 11.23
CA GLU A 78 44.08 13.53 10.84
C GLU A 78 44.98 13.44 12.08
N SER A 79 45.78 12.37 12.20
CA SER A 79 46.87 12.29 13.18
C SER A 79 48.25 12.35 12.49
N LYS A 80 49.22 12.97 13.16
CA LYS A 80 50.60 13.06 12.71
C LYS A 80 51.51 12.33 13.70
N SER A 81 52.25 11.34 13.23
CA SER A 81 53.14 10.52 14.03
C SER A 81 54.58 10.73 13.59
N PHE A 82 55.51 10.49 14.50
CA PHE A 82 56.93 10.52 14.25
C PHE A 82 57.41 11.84 13.60
N PHE A 83 57.35 12.96 14.34
CA PHE A 83 57.77 14.31 13.88
C PHE A 83 57.03 14.79 12.60
N GLY A 84 55.82 14.29 12.31
CA GLY A 84 55.05 14.69 11.15
C GLY A 84 55.37 13.93 9.85
N LEU A 85 56.23 12.91 9.89
CA LEU A 85 56.61 12.09 8.75
C LEU A 85 55.52 11.13 8.27
N PHE A 86 54.67 10.67 9.20
CA PHE A 86 53.51 9.79 8.88
C PHE A 86 52.22 10.49 9.25
N ARG A 87 51.24 10.48 8.31
CA ARG A 87 49.93 11.03 8.51
C ARG A 87 48.91 9.92 8.36
N THR A 88 48.12 9.68 9.38
CA THR A 88 46.92 8.79 9.30
C THR A 88 45.68 9.68 9.16
N ARG A 89 44.92 9.43 8.11
CA ARG A 89 43.71 10.18 7.79
C ARG A 89 42.48 9.33 8.03
N CYS A 90 41.44 9.95 8.52
CA CYS A 90 40.12 9.36 8.69
C CYS A 90 39.16 10.08 7.78
N GLU A 91 38.65 9.35 6.76
CA GLU A 91 37.73 9.87 5.77
C GLU A 91 36.27 9.51 6.15
N SER A 92 35.35 10.39 5.82
CA SER A 92 33.94 10.15 6.02
C SER A 92 33.42 9.06 5.06
N PRO A 93 32.68 8.04 5.57
CA PRO A 93 32.05 7.02 4.74
C PRO A 93 30.77 7.53 4.04
N ILE A 94 30.21 8.64 4.50
CA ILE A 94 28.94 9.21 4.03
C ILE A 94 29.05 10.70 3.74
N THR A 95 28.12 11.21 2.95
CA THR A 95 27.81 12.64 2.87
C THR A 95 26.75 12.97 3.91
N GLY A 96 26.90 14.07 4.65
CA GLY A 96 25.95 14.45 5.71
C GLY A 96 26.52 15.47 6.67
N THR A 97 26.31 15.26 7.97
CA THR A 97 26.83 16.11 9.06
C THR A 97 27.40 15.28 10.19
N ILE A 98 28.36 15.86 10.92
CA ILE A 98 28.80 15.28 12.19
C ILE A 98 27.74 15.61 13.25
N GLU A 99 27.04 14.60 13.75
CA GLU A 99 25.98 14.78 14.75
C GLU A 99 26.56 14.91 16.15
N THR A 100 27.43 13.98 16.54
CA THR A 100 28.08 14.02 17.85
C THR A 100 29.51 13.45 17.78
N LEU A 101 30.35 13.94 18.68
CA LEU A 101 31.73 13.47 18.90
C LEU A 101 31.87 13.07 20.38
N SER A 102 32.17 11.79 20.61
CA SER A 102 32.39 11.29 21.98
C SER A 102 33.86 11.19 22.33
N SER A 103 34.33 12.07 23.20
CA SER A 103 35.70 11.99 23.78
C SER A 103 35.86 10.85 24.80
N ILE A 104 34.76 10.17 25.17
CA ILE A 104 34.80 9.02 26.10
C ILE A 104 35.03 7.73 25.30
N THR A 105 34.37 7.57 24.17
CA THR A 105 34.41 6.34 23.36
C THR A 105 35.29 6.47 22.11
N GLY A 106 35.69 7.71 21.74
CA GLY A 106 36.42 7.98 20.51
C GLY A 106 35.62 7.84 19.24
N GLN A 107 34.29 7.80 19.36
CA GLN A 107 33.35 7.61 18.24
C GLN A 107 32.75 8.94 17.78
N ALA A 108 32.48 9.01 16.48
CA ALA A 108 31.63 10.01 15.87
C ALA A 108 30.34 9.36 15.39
N LEU A 109 29.21 10.05 15.57
CA LEU A 109 27.95 9.76 14.89
C LEU A 109 27.84 10.71 13.70
N LEU A 110 27.69 10.14 12.52
CA LEU A 110 27.54 10.85 11.27
C LEU A 110 26.12 10.65 10.79
N ARG A 111 25.41 11.72 10.44
CA ARG A 111 24.02 11.66 9.97
C ARG A 111 23.95 12.02 8.49
N GLU A 112 23.28 11.18 7.72
CA GLU A 112 22.95 11.47 6.32
C GLU A 112 21.96 12.64 6.20
N PRO A 113 21.85 13.29 5.03
CA PRO A 113 20.86 14.34 4.81
C PRO A 113 19.43 13.85 5.07
N PRO A 114 18.53 14.76 5.52
CA PRO A 114 17.13 14.41 5.68
C PRO A 114 16.50 13.91 4.37
N ILE A 115 15.66 12.90 4.48
CA ILE A 115 14.94 12.32 3.34
C ILE A 115 13.59 13.03 3.23
N PRO A 116 13.33 13.77 2.13
CA PRO A 116 12.04 14.42 1.94
C PRO A 116 10.96 13.38 1.68
N VAL A 117 9.83 13.52 2.37
CA VAL A 117 8.64 12.69 2.20
C VAL A 117 7.45 13.58 1.90
N GLU A 118 6.75 13.25 0.82
CA GLU A 118 5.54 13.94 0.37
C GLU A 118 4.35 13.00 0.39
N VAL A 119 3.21 13.50 0.85
CA VAL A 119 1.94 12.80 0.80
C VAL A 119 1.06 13.50 -0.21
N LYS A 120 0.61 12.73 -1.22
CA LYS A 120 -0.29 13.20 -2.28
C LYS A 120 -1.74 12.99 -1.91
N ALA A 121 -2.65 13.70 -2.56
CA ALA A 121 -4.10 13.59 -2.33
C ALA A 121 -4.66 12.20 -2.63
N TYR A 122 -4.03 11.43 -3.54
CA TYR A 122 -4.43 10.09 -4.00
C TYR A 122 -5.70 10.09 -4.86
N ILE A 123 -6.70 10.88 -4.53
CA ILE A 123 -7.97 11.01 -5.25
C ILE A 123 -8.23 12.46 -5.66
N ASP A 124 -8.90 12.66 -6.79
CA ASP A 124 -9.43 13.98 -7.12
C ASP A 124 -10.60 14.29 -6.19
N GLY A 125 -10.61 15.46 -5.56
CA GLY A 125 -11.60 15.78 -4.54
C GLY A 125 -11.45 17.17 -3.93
N VAL A 126 -12.02 17.32 -2.74
CA VAL A 126 -11.98 18.54 -1.93
C VAL A 126 -11.36 18.23 -0.58
N VAL A 127 -10.53 19.13 -0.09
CA VAL A 127 -9.99 19.04 1.28
C VAL A 127 -11.12 19.26 2.27
N ALA A 128 -11.57 18.18 2.93
CA ALA A 128 -12.64 18.25 3.92
C ALA A 128 -12.15 18.76 5.28
N GLU A 129 -10.95 18.33 5.68
CA GLU A 129 -10.35 18.65 6.97
C GLU A 129 -8.83 18.71 6.85
N VAL A 130 -8.22 19.61 7.62
CA VAL A 130 -6.76 19.70 7.78
C VAL A 130 -6.40 19.27 9.19
N HIS A 131 -5.50 18.31 9.31
CA HIS A 131 -4.91 17.86 10.56
C HIS A 131 -3.57 18.59 10.72
N GLU A 132 -3.52 19.55 11.63
CA GLU A 132 -2.37 20.44 11.79
C GLU A 132 -1.06 19.64 11.95
N LYS A 133 -0.08 19.92 11.08
CA LYS A 133 1.23 19.24 11.00
C LYS A 133 1.20 17.74 10.65
N GLU A 134 0.03 17.14 10.51
CA GLU A 134 -0.10 15.70 10.25
C GLU A 134 -0.53 15.38 8.83
N GLY A 135 -1.38 16.22 8.20
CA GLY A 135 -1.91 15.96 6.88
C GLY A 135 -3.31 16.51 6.65
N ALA A 136 -4.06 15.87 5.75
CA ALA A 136 -5.41 16.31 5.40
C ALA A 136 -6.31 15.12 5.08
N THR A 137 -7.62 15.29 5.28
CA THR A 137 -8.67 14.38 4.79
C THR A 137 -9.21 14.92 3.48
N ILE A 138 -9.10 14.12 2.43
CA ILE A 138 -9.66 14.43 1.11
C ILE A 138 -11.00 13.74 0.97
N GLU A 139 -12.02 14.51 0.61
CA GLU A 139 -13.36 14.01 0.32
C GLU A 139 -13.61 14.01 -1.18
N THR A 140 -14.18 12.94 -1.68
CA THR A 140 -14.66 12.83 -3.06
C THR A 140 -16.03 12.15 -3.07
N TRP A 141 -16.72 12.21 -4.20
CA TRP A 141 -17.93 11.42 -4.43
C TRP A 141 -17.87 10.80 -5.82
N GLY A 142 -18.31 9.58 -5.89
CA GLY A 142 -18.20 8.79 -7.11
C GLY A 142 -18.40 7.31 -6.87
N THR A 143 -17.90 6.51 -7.80
CA THR A 143 -17.97 5.05 -7.72
C THR A 143 -16.87 4.51 -6.81
N PHE A 144 -17.23 3.54 -5.99
CA PHE A 144 -16.33 2.81 -5.10
C PHE A 144 -16.46 1.31 -5.28
N ILE A 145 -15.34 0.66 -5.53
CA ILE A 145 -15.26 -0.80 -5.61
C ILE A 145 -14.15 -1.26 -4.67
N GLN A 146 -14.45 -2.21 -3.81
CA GLN A 146 -13.50 -2.82 -2.91
C GLN A 146 -13.15 -4.21 -3.43
N GLY A 147 -11.86 -4.49 -3.56
CA GLY A 147 -11.33 -5.80 -3.91
C GLY A 147 -11.12 -6.66 -2.66
N ILE A 148 -10.64 -7.87 -2.89
CA ILE A 148 -10.30 -8.84 -1.84
C ILE A 148 -8.80 -8.91 -1.57
N PHE A 149 -8.00 -8.79 -2.61
CA PHE A 149 -6.55 -8.81 -2.55
C PHE A 149 -5.95 -7.86 -3.60
N GLY A 150 -4.81 -7.29 -3.31
CA GLY A 150 -4.07 -6.45 -4.23
C GLY A 150 -2.59 -6.37 -3.90
N VAL A 151 -1.83 -5.84 -4.83
CA VAL A 151 -0.38 -5.61 -4.74
C VAL A 151 0.00 -4.46 -5.67
N GLY A 152 1.07 -3.73 -5.33
CA GLY A 152 1.60 -2.63 -6.16
C GLY A 152 1.29 -1.23 -5.66
N GLY A 153 0.66 -1.09 -4.47
CA GLY A 153 0.43 0.23 -3.83
C GLY A 153 -0.61 1.11 -4.53
N GLU A 154 -0.43 2.42 -4.38
CA GLU A 154 -1.32 3.45 -4.94
C GLU A 154 -0.89 3.85 -6.35
N THR A 155 -1.85 3.88 -7.27
CA THR A 155 -1.67 4.45 -8.60
C THR A 155 -2.99 5.03 -9.12
N ASN A 156 -2.95 5.65 -10.30
CA ASN A 156 -4.12 6.18 -10.98
C ASN A 156 -4.01 5.93 -12.48
N GLY A 157 -5.13 5.93 -13.17
CA GLY A 157 -5.15 5.73 -14.61
C GLY A 157 -6.55 5.83 -15.19
N THR A 158 -6.64 5.75 -16.51
CA THR A 158 -7.91 5.70 -17.23
C THR A 158 -8.38 4.25 -17.32
N ILE A 159 -9.63 4.00 -16.96
CA ILE A 159 -10.23 2.67 -17.05
C ILE A 159 -10.37 2.25 -18.52
N ARG A 160 -9.85 1.07 -18.85
CA ARG A 160 -10.05 0.41 -20.13
C ARG A 160 -10.51 -1.02 -19.92
N VAL A 161 -11.73 -1.31 -20.35
CA VAL A 161 -12.33 -2.65 -20.20
C VAL A 161 -11.95 -3.52 -21.38
N ILE A 162 -11.21 -4.59 -21.09
CA ILE A 162 -10.75 -5.58 -22.09
C ILE A 162 -11.73 -6.74 -22.18
N ALA A 163 -12.27 -7.19 -21.04
CA ALA A 163 -13.17 -8.33 -20.99
C ALA A 163 -14.55 -8.00 -21.56
N LYS A 164 -15.08 -8.90 -22.36
CA LYS A 164 -16.46 -8.85 -22.86
C LYS A 164 -17.44 -9.59 -21.94
N ASP A 165 -16.93 -10.52 -21.15
CA ASP A 165 -17.67 -11.38 -20.26
C ASP A 165 -16.95 -11.50 -18.90
N PRO A 166 -17.68 -11.60 -17.77
CA PRO A 166 -17.07 -11.75 -16.45
C PRO A 166 -16.16 -12.99 -16.31
N ALA A 167 -16.43 -14.06 -17.03
CA ALA A 167 -15.65 -15.29 -16.99
C ALA A 167 -14.45 -15.29 -17.96
N GLU A 168 -14.29 -14.24 -18.74
CA GLU A 168 -13.25 -14.17 -19.76
C GLU A 168 -11.86 -13.90 -19.15
N PRO A 169 -10.87 -14.80 -19.35
CA PRO A 169 -9.53 -14.62 -18.82
C PRO A 169 -8.79 -13.48 -19.54
N LEU A 170 -7.95 -12.77 -18.83
CA LEU A 170 -7.05 -11.76 -19.37
C LEU A 170 -5.72 -12.43 -19.74
N THR A 171 -5.54 -12.72 -21.03
CA THR A 171 -4.32 -13.33 -21.57
C THR A 171 -3.44 -12.29 -22.26
N LYS A 172 -2.18 -12.66 -22.52
CA LYS A 172 -1.19 -11.79 -23.18
C LYS A 172 -1.69 -11.23 -24.52
N GLU A 173 -2.36 -12.04 -25.31
CA GLU A 173 -2.85 -11.69 -26.67
C GLU A 173 -3.93 -10.61 -26.63
N ARG A 174 -4.55 -10.41 -25.47
CA ARG A 174 -5.60 -9.41 -25.25
C ARG A 174 -5.07 -8.10 -24.71
N ILE A 175 -3.82 -8.07 -24.27
CA ILE A 175 -3.19 -6.84 -23.82
C ILE A 175 -2.94 -5.92 -25.02
N PRO A 176 -3.41 -4.67 -24.98
CA PRO A 176 -3.12 -3.70 -26.03
C PRO A 176 -1.61 -3.49 -26.17
N SER A 177 -1.14 -3.27 -27.39
CA SER A 177 0.28 -2.95 -27.64
C SER A 177 0.74 -1.65 -26.99
N ARG A 178 -0.20 -0.76 -26.62
CA ARG A 178 0.01 0.47 -25.86
C ARG A 178 -1.15 0.69 -24.88
N ALA A 179 -0.80 0.81 -23.62
CA ALA A 179 -1.75 1.01 -22.52
C ALA A 179 -1.22 2.08 -21.52
N LEU A 180 -0.54 3.10 -22.02
CA LEU A 180 0.15 4.10 -21.21
C LEU A 180 -0.84 4.84 -20.28
N GLY A 181 -0.65 4.68 -18.97
CA GLY A 181 -1.50 5.33 -17.96
C GLY A 181 -2.89 4.73 -17.85
N GLU A 182 -3.12 3.52 -18.37
CA GLU A 182 -4.42 2.85 -18.31
C GLU A 182 -4.48 1.83 -17.16
N ILE A 183 -5.69 1.63 -16.64
CA ILE A 183 -6.06 0.53 -15.76
C ILE A 183 -6.87 -0.46 -16.59
N LEU A 184 -6.26 -1.62 -16.85
CA LEU A 184 -6.86 -2.66 -17.68
C LEU A 184 -7.81 -3.53 -16.85
N VAL A 185 -9.05 -3.66 -17.30
CA VAL A 185 -10.05 -4.48 -16.63
C VAL A 185 -10.26 -5.78 -17.41
N GLY A 186 -9.90 -6.90 -16.79
CA GLY A 186 -10.20 -8.24 -17.26
C GLY A 186 -11.49 -8.80 -16.63
N GLY A 187 -11.86 -10.02 -16.98
CA GLY A 187 -13.01 -10.72 -16.41
C GLY A 187 -12.59 -11.65 -15.26
N ALA A 188 -12.18 -12.86 -15.59
CA ALA A 188 -11.81 -13.87 -14.59
C ALA A 188 -10.33 -13.74 -14.17
N ARG A 189 -9.52 -14.71 -14.55
CA ARG A 189 -8.09 -14.79 -14.20
C ARG A 189 -7.21 -13.96 -15.12
N VAL A 190 -6.17 -13.34 -14.58
CA VAL A 190 -5.05 -12.83 -15.37
C VAL A 190 -3.91 -13.86 -15.41
N SER A 191 -3.22 -14.01 -16.55
CA SER A 191 -2.00 -14.81 -16.65
C SER A 191 -0.76 -14.00 -16.31
N LEU A 192 0.30 -14.66 -15.84
CA LEU A 192 1.58 -14.00 -15.54
C LEU A 192 2.14 -13.27 -16.77
N ASP A 193 2.06 -13.90 -17.96
CA ASP A 193 2.53 -13.30 -19.21
C ASP A 193 1.71 -12.06 -19.60
N ALA A 194 0.42 -12.02 -19.25
CA ALA A 194 -0.42 -10.84 -19.46
C ALA A 194 0.00 -9.69 -18.55
N ILE A 195 0.38 -9.97 -17.30
CA ILE A 195 0.88 -8.94 -16.37
C ILE A 195 2.18 -8.33 -16.93
N VAL A 196 3.11 -9.18 -17.38
CA VAL A 196 4.37 -8.71 -17.99
C VAL A 196 4.08 -7.85 -19.23
N ALA A 197 3.22 -8.31 -20.11
CA ALA A 197 2.84 -7.57 -21.33
C ALA A 197 2.13 -6.23 -21.00
N ALA A 198 1.27 -6.20 -20.00
CA ALA A 198 0.59 -4.97 -19.55
C ALA A 198 1.60 -3.93 -19.01
N ARG A 199 2.57 -4.37 -18.21
CA ARG A 199 3.65 -3.53 -17.72
C ARG A 199 4.51 -2.97 -18.86
N GLU A 200 4.89 -3.81 -19.83
CA GLU A 200 5.65 -3.39 -21.01
C GLU A 200 4.85 -2.42 -21.90
N ALA A 201 3.53 -2.57 -21.97
CA ALA A 201 2.62 -1.66 -22.67
C ALA A 201 2.42 -0.31 -21.94
N GLY A 202 2.92 -0.17 -20.70
CA GLY A 202 2.83 1.03 -19.88
C GLY A 202 1.52 1.14 -19.09
N ALA A 203 0.81 0.04 -18.85
CA ALA A 203 -0.36 0.03 -17.98
C ALA A 203 0.03 0.37 -16.53
N HIS A 204 -0.81 1.16 -15.87
CA HIS A 204 -0.65 1.50 -14.46
C HIS A 204 -1.28 0.48 -13.54
N GLY A 205 -2.30 -0.24 -14.01
CA GLY A 205 -2.94 -1.25 -13.19
C GLY A 205 -3.72 -2.30 -13.97
N ILE A 206 -4.06 -3.37 -13.24
CA ILE A 206 -4.91 -4.47 -13.71
C ILE A 206 -5.97 -4.73 -12.65
N VAL A 207 -7.24 -4.83 -13.06
CA VAL A 207 -8.37 -5.23 -12.23
C VAL A 207 -8.98 -6.49 -12.83
N VAL A 208 -9.05 -7.59 -12.07
CA VAL A 208 -9.55 -8.89 -12.52
C VAL A 208 -10.30 -9.60 -11.39
N GLY A 209 -11.08 -10.62 -11.73
CA GLY A 209 -11.74 -11.47 -10.75
C GLY A 209 -10.75 -12.24 -9.89
N GLY A 210 -9.78 -12.90 -10.53
CA GLY A 210 -8.85 -13.77 -9.82
C GLY A 210 -7.42 -13.80 -10.37
N PHE A 211 -6.54 -14.44 -9.59
CA PHE A 211 -5.15 -14.70 -9.96
C PHE A 211 -4.67 -15.98 -9.28
N ASP A 212 -3.78 -16.71 -9.95
CA ASP A 212 -3.21 -17.92 -9.37
C ASP A 212 -2.19 -17.59 -8.29
N ASP A 213 -2.26 -18.29 -7.15
CA ASP A 213 -1.36 -18.05 -6.01
C ASP A 213 0.09 -18.42 -6.32
N GLN A 214 0.33 -19.43 -7.15
CA GLN A 214 1.67 -19.84 -7.56
C GLN A 214 2.28 -18.83 -8.53
N ASP A 215 1.48 -18.25 -9.42
CA ASP A 215 1.93 -17.21 -10.33
C ASP A 215 2.22 -15.90 -9.57
N LEU A 216 1.45 -15.61 -8.51
CA LEU A 216 1.74 -14.49 -7.63
C LEU A 216 3.07 -14.67 -6.87
N LYS A 217 3.37 -15.89 -6.40
CA LYS A 217 4.67 -16.22 -5.79
C LYS A 217 5.83 -15.98 -6.76
N LYS A 218 5.67 -16.39 -8.03
CA LYS A 218 6.68 -16.12 -9.06
C LYS A 218 6.85 -14.64 -9.33
N LEU A 219 5.76 -13.87 -9.38
CA LEU A 219 5.77 -12.43 -9.59
C LEU A 219 6.48 -11.68 -8.47
N LEU A 220 6.24 -12.07 -7.22
CA LEU A 220 6.81 -11.44 -6.03
C LEU A 220 8.20 -11.98 -5.64
N GLY A 221 8.61 -13.14 -6.17
CA GLY A 221 9.86 -13.80 -5.81
C GLY A 221 9.91 -14.34 -4.38
N ARG A 222 8.77 -14.44 -3.69
CA ARG A 222 8.64 -14.89 -2.28
C ARG A 222 7.27 -15.52 -2.00
N ASP A 223 7.19 -16.32 -0.93
CA ASP A 223 5.96 -16.96 -0.50
C ASP A 223 4.93 -15.97 0.07
N LEU A 224 3.65 -16.21 -0.23
CA LEU A 224 2.50 -15.45 0.27
C LEU A 224 2.38 -15.40 1.80
N GLY A 225 3.02 -16.35 2.51
CA GLY A 225 3.02 -16.43 3.97
C GLY A 225 3.90 -15.39 4.68
N VAL A 226 4.78 -14.69 3.96
CA VAL A 226 5.69 -13.69 4.52
C VAL A 226 5.17 -12.30 4.19
N ALA A 227 4.57 -11.65 5.18
CA ALA A 227 4.21 -10.23 5.25
C ALA A 227 4.06 -9.51 3.87
N ILE A 228 3.02 -9.86 3.12
CA ILE A 228 2.61 -9.07 1.97
C ILE A 228 1.86 -7.86 2.52
N THR A 229 2.33 -6.67 2.16
CA THR A 229 1.74 -5.39 2.59
C THR A 229 0.90 -4.75 1.50
N GLY A 230 0.97 -5.32 0.26
CA GLY A 230 0.34 -4.76 -0.93
C GLY A 230 1.07 -3.54 -1.52
N HIS A 231 2.18 -3.13 -0.92
CA HIS A 231 3.02 -2.02 -1.39
C HIS A 231 4.23 -2.46 -2.21
N GLU A 232 4.32 -3.76 -2.51
CA GLU A 232 5.41 -4.31 -3.30
C GLU A 232 5.44 -3.67 -4.69
N ASP A 233 6.60 -3.12 -5.06
CA ASP A 233 6.79 -2.54 -6.38
C ASP A 233 6.98 -3.65 -7.43
N ILE A 234 5.94 -3.90 -8.19
CA ILE A 234 5.93 -4.84 -9.33
C ILE A 234 5.82 -4.13 -10.67
N GLY A 235 5.93 -2.78 -10.65
CA GLY A 235 5.85 -1.92 -11.84
C GLY A 235 4.43 -1.62 -12.32
N LEU A 236 3.39 -2.11 -11.64
CA LEU A 236 1.97 -1.77 -11.82
C LEU A 236 1.17 -2.22 -10.58
N THR A 237 -0.09 -1.81 -10.46
CA THR A 237 -0.97 -2.23 -9.37
C THR A 237 -1.95 -3.30 -9.85
N ILE A 238 -2.08 -4.40 -9.10
CA ILE A 238 -3.06 -5.46 -9.38
C ILE A 238 -4.12 -5.47 -8.29
N ILE A 239 -5.39 -5.55 -8.70
CA ILE A 239 -6.53 -5.74 -7.79
C ILE A 239 -7.33 -6.96 -8.21
N LEU A 240 -7.52 -7.89 -7.27
CA LEU A 240 -8.39 -9.03 -7.40
C LEU A 240 -9.73 -8.70 -6.72
N THR A 241 -10.81 -8.76 -7.47
CA THR A 241 -12.14 -8.44 -6.93
C THR A 241 -12.77 -9.62 -6.23
N GLU A 242 -12.44 -10.85 -6.63
CA GLU A 242 -13.09 -12.07 -6.13
C GLU A 242 -12.16 -12.96 -5.29
N GLY A 243 -10.87 -13.06 -5.63
CA GLY A 243 -9.93 -13.83 -4.82
C GLY A 243 -8.90 -14.61 -5.64
N PHE A 244 -8.38 -15.72 -5.05
CA PHE A 244 -7.37 -16.54 -5.70
C PHE A 244 -8.00 -17.67 -6.53
N GLY A 245 -7.45 -17.91 -7.71
CA GLY A 245 -7.88 -18.95 -8.63
C GLY A 245 -8.54 -18.40 -9.89
N GLU A 246 -9.19 -19.30 -10.64
CA GLU A 246 -9.94 -18.97 -11.85
C GLU A 246 -11.40 -18.60 -11.48
N ILE A 247 -11.57 -17.38 -11.00
CA ILE A 247 -12.87 -16.90 -10.49
C ILE A 247 -13.34 -15.75 -11.39
N ALA A 248 -14.55 -15.91 -11.94
CA ALA A 248 -15.18 -14.87 -12.73
C ALA A 248 -15.43 -13.62 -11.86
N MET A 249 -15.17 -12.43 -12.40
CA MET A 249 -15.57 -11.19 -11.75
C MET A 249 -17.10 -11.18 -11.57
N ALA A 250 -17.58 -10.64 -10.45
CA ALA A 250 -19.02 -10.46 -10.29
C ALA A 250 -19.58 -9.61 -11.44
N ALA A 251 -20.70 -10.05 -12.03
CA ALA A 251 -21.31 -9.37 -13.19
C ALA A 251 -21.54 -7.88 -12.90
N ARG A 252 -22.05 -7.58 -11.70
CA ARG A 252 -22.27 -6.21 -11.24
C ARG A 252 -21.00 -5.37 -11.19
N THR A 253 -19.88 -5.95 -10.76
CA THR A 253 -18.58 -5.26 -10.72
C THR A 253 -18.11 -4.90 -12.13
N LEU A 254 -18.18 -5.85 -13.07
CA LEU A 254 -17.81 -5.60 -14.46
C LEU A 254 -18.74 -4.58 -15.13
N GLU A 255 -20.05 -4.63 -14.90
CA GLU A 255 -21.01 -3.65 -15.40
C GLU A 255 -20.67 -2.22 -14.92
N VAL A 256 -20.37 -2.08 -13.63
CA VAL A 256 -20.01 -0.78 -13.04
C VAL A 256 -18.68 -0.27 -13.63
N LEU A 257 -17.68 -1.13 -13.78
CA LEU A 257 -16.41 -0.75 -14.40
C LEU A 257 -16.60 -0.35 -15.87
N ARG A 258 -17.44 -1.09 -16.61
CA ARG A 258 -17.77 -0.79 -18.00
C ARG A 258 -18.54 0.54 -18.15
N ALA A 259 -19.48 0.82 -17.25
CA ALA A 259 -20.20 2.09 -17.22
C ALA A 259 -19.30 3.30 -16.92
N ASN A 260 -18.09 3.05 -16.41
CA ASN A 260 -17.08 4.06 -16.09
C ASN A 260 -15.84 3.97 -17.00
N GLU A 261 -15.92 3.23 -18.12
CA GLU A 261 -14.83 3.15 -19.09
C GLU A 261 -14.47 4.55 -19.62
N GLY A 262 -13.17 4.80 -19.77
CA GLY A 262 -12.66 6.11 -20.19
C GLY A 262 -12.54 7.14 -19.06
N LEU A 263 -13.11 6.90 -17.89
CA LEU A 263 -12.96 7.76 -16.73
C LEU A 263 -11.65 7.46 -15.99
N ARG A 264 -11.13 8.46 -15.29
CA ARG A 264 -9.98 8.29 -14.42
C ARG A 264 -10.38 7.63 -13.11
N ALA A 265 -9.57 6.68 -12.67
CA ALA A 265 -9.69 6.04 -11.37
C ALA A 265 -8.38 6.13 -10.60
N SER A 266 -8.47 6.22 -9.29
CA SER A 266 -7.38 5.96 -8.36
C SER A 266 -7.57 4.55 -7.80
N ILE A 267 -6.49 3.77 -7.79
CA ILE A 267 -6.51 2.40 -7.28
C ILE A 267 -5.41 2.22 -6.24
N ASN A 268 -5.68 1.40 -5.25
CA ASN A 268 -4.73 1.05 -4.21
C ASN A 268 -4.71 -0.47 -4.02
N GLY A 269 -3.56 -1.09 -4.25
CA GLY A 269 -3.35 -2.53 -4.07
C GLY A 269 -3.03 -2.94 -2.64
N ALA A 270 -2.92 -2.00 -1.70
CA ALA A 270 -2.58 -2.32 -0.31
C ALA A 270 -3.55 -3.34 0.29
N THR A 271 -2.98 -4.40 0.84
CA THR A 271 -3.74 -5.49 1.47
C THR A 271 -3.10 -5.85 2.80
N GLN A 272 -3.84 -5.76 3.89
CA GLN A 272 -3.39 -6.19 5.21
C GLN A 272 -4.47 -7.04 5.87
N ILE A 273 -4.15 -8.31 6.12
CA ILE A 273 -5.11 -9.30 6.63
C ILE A 273 -4.92 -9.54 8.14
N ARG A 274 -3.70 -9.35 8.67
CA ARG A 274 -3.34 -9.77 10.04
C ARG A 274 -3.61 -8.75 11.14
N ALA A 275 -3.47 -7.45 10.88
CA ALA A 275 -3.53 -6.41 11.92
C ALA A 275 -4.67 -5.38 11.72
N GLY A 276 -5.70 -5.75 11.02
CA GLY A 276 -6.80 -4.91 10.55
C GLY A 276 -7.07 -5.28 9.11
N VAL A 277 -8.28 -4.99 8.62
CA VAL A 277 -8.60 -5.33 7.23
C VAL A 277 -8.38 -4.09 6.39
N ILE A 278 -7.18 -3.97 5.80
CA ILE A 278 -6.97 -3.06 4.67
C ILE A 278 -7.24 -3.88 3.41
N ARG A 279 -8.15 -3.41 2.58
CA ARG A 279 -8.52 -4.05 1.32
C ARG A 279 -8.18 -3.14 0.15
N PRO A 280 -7.80 -3.72 -0.98
CA PRO A 280 -7.58 -2.95 -2.18
C PRO A 280 -8.87 -2.27 -2.62
N GLU A 281 -8.72 -1.14 -3.28
CA GLU A 281 -9.86 -0.31 -3.66
C GLU A 281 -9.69 0.37 -5.01
N ILE A 282 -10.81 0.68 -5.62
CA ILE A 282 -10.93 1.45 -6.85
C ILE A 282 -11.88 2.61 -6.57
N VAL A 283 -11.40 3.82 -6.74
CA VAL A 283 -12.18 5.05 -6.57
C VAL A 283 -12.26 5.77 -7.91
N ILE A 284 -13.48 6.04 -8.38
CA ILE A 284 -13.72 6.76 -9.63
C ILE A 284 -14.47 8.04 -9.29
N PRO A 285 -13.79 9.17 -9.14
CA PRO A 285 -14.41 10.46 -8.82
C PRO A 285 -15.39 10.91 -9.91
N LYS A 286 -16.51 11.50 -9.49
CA LYS A 286 -17.56 12.08 -10.34
C LYS A 286 -17.93 13.47 -9.82
N LEU A 287 -16.94 14.34 -9.74
CA LEU A 287 -17.07 15.68 -9.16
C LEU A 287 -17.92 16.63 -9.99
N ASP A 288 -18.23 16.26 -11.23
CA ASP A 288 -19.18 16.95 -12.13
C ASP A 288 -20.66 16.76 -11.71
N ARG A 289 -20.93 15.79 -10.82
CA ARG A 289 -22.26 15.54 -10.26
C ARG A 289 -22.40 16.21 -8.90
N GLU A 290 -23.63 16.54 -8.54
CA GLU A 290 -23.90 17.05 -7.20
C GLU A 290 -23.52 16.03 -6.12
N ARG A 291 -22.89 16.52 -5.05
CA ARG A 291 -22.51 15.69 -3.90
C ARG A 291 -23.74 14.98 -3.35
N PRO A 292 -23.74 13.64 -3.18
CA PRO A 292 -24.88 12.94 -2.60
C PRO A 292 -25.13 13.41 -1.16
N ALA A 293 -26.39 13.49 -0.74
CA ALA A 293 -26.74 13.81 0.63
C ALA A 293 -26.06 12.80 1.59
N ALA A 294 -25.54 13.28 2.70
CA ALA A 294 -24.95 12.41 3.72
C ALA A 294 -26.02 11.44 4.23
N GLY A 295 -25.87 10.15 3.92
CA GLY A 295 -26.84 9.09 4.30
C GLY A 295 -27.21 8.13 3.18
N GLY A 296 -26.76 8.34 1.93
CA GLY A 296 -27.12 7.50 0.79
C GLY A 296 -26.06 6.42 0.47
N GLY A 297 -25.60 5.64 1.41
CA GLY A 297 -24.54 4.64 1.17
C GLY A 297 -24.47 3.50 2.19
N GLU A 298 -25.43 3.40 3.07
CA GLU A 298 -25.68 2.10 3.72
C GLU A 298 -26.55 1.28 2.76
N SER A 299 -25.90 0.41 1.96
CA SER A 299 -26.58 -0.80 1.50
C SER A 299 -27.25 -1.38 2.73
N ALA A 300 -28.57 -1.46 2.73
CA ALA A 300 -29.30 -2.19 3.76
C ALA A 300 -28.67 -3.59 3.78
N SER A 301 -27.75 -3.83 4.69
CA SER A 301 -27.16 -5.14 4.91
C SER A 301 -28.31 -6.00 5.41
N HIS A 302 -28.91 -6.74 4.52
CA HIS A 302 -29.69 -7.89 4.94
C HIS A 302 -28.68 -8.73 5.73
N GLY A 303 -28.89 -8.82 7.04
CA GLY A 303 -27.98 -9.55 7.92
C GLY A 303 -27.74 -10.97 7.40
N LEU A 304 -26.57 -11.54 7.66
CA LEU A 304 -26.23 -12.92 7.31
C LEU A 304 -27.39 -13.86 7.64
N GLN A 305 -27.85 -14.61 6.65
CA GLN A 305 -28.92 -15.60 6.74
C GLN A 305 -28.39 -16.95 6.24
N GLU A 306 -29.06 -18.04 6.61
CA GLU A 306 -28.80 -19.35 6.00
C GLU A 306 -29.06 -19.26 4.49
N GLY A 307 -28.15 -19.82 3.70
CA GLY A 307 -28.14 -19.67 2.25
C GLY A 307 -27.40 -18.47 1.71
N SER A 308 -27.04 -17.48 2.55
CA SER A 308 -26.24 -16.34 2.10
C SER A 308 -24.94 -16.81 1.49
N ARG A 309 -24.61 -16.28 0.30
CA ARG A 309 -23.31 -16.51 -0.32
C ARG A 309 -22.26 -15.66 0.40
N VAL A 310 -21.16 -16.31 0.78
CA VAL A 310 -20.12 -15.65 1.56
C VAL A 310 -18.73 -15.97 1.04
N ARG A 311 -17.81 -15.07 1.34
CA ARG A 311 -16.39 -15.22 1.12
C ARG A 311 -15.67 -15.25 2.47
N VAL A 312 -14.75 -16.17 2.63
CA VAL A 312 -13.91 -16.24 3.83
C VAL A 312 -12.79 -15.19 3.71
N ILE A 313 -12.64 -14.35 4.75
CA ILE A 313 -11.68 -13.23 4.76
C ILE A 313 -10.55 -13.42 5.77
N ARG A 314 -10.31 -14.66 6.22
CA ARG A 314 -9.23 -15.03 7.14
C ARG A 314 -8.59 -16.37 6.75
N GLU A 315 -7.28 -16.48 7.02
CA GLU A 315 -6.57 -17.73 6.92
C GLU A 315 -7.15 -18.82 7.86
N PRO A 316 -7.07 -20.10 7.49
CA PRO A 316 -6.38 -20.67 6.31
C PRO A 316 -7.22 -20.69 5.02
N ASN A 317 -8.48 -20.26 5.07
CA ASN A 317 -9.43 -20.35 3.95
C ASN A 317 -9.67 -18.98 3.26
N PHE A 318 -8.75 -18.05 3.38
CA PHE A 318 -8.86 -16.71 2.80
C PHE A 318 -9.18 -16.75 1.30
N GLY A 319 -10.16 -15.93 0.88
CA GLY A 319 -10.59 -15.83 -0.52
C GLY A 319 -11.53 -16.93 -1.01
N LYS A 320 -11.69 -18.05 -0.28
CA LYS A 320 -12.61 -19.13 -0.67
C LYS A 320 -14.05 -18.70 -0.56
N LEU A 321 -14.87 -19.18 -1.50
CA LEU A 321 -16.30 -18.91 -1.59
C LEU A 321 -17.10 -20.08 -1.01
N GLY A 322 -18.30 -19.78 -0.50
CA GLY A 322 -19.20 -20.78 0.02
C GLY A 322 -20.56 -20.20 0.38
N HIS A 323 -21.40 -21.03 1.00
CA HIS A 323 -22.74 -20.64 1.46
C HIS A 323 -22.84 -20.88 2.97
N VAL A 324 -23.55 -19.99 3.66
CA VAL A 324 -23.88 -20.17 5.07
C VAL A 324 -24.90 -21.32 5.19
N THR A 325 -24.55 -22.34 5.96
CA THR A 325 -25.40 -23.51 6.21
C THR A 325 -26.05 -23.49 7.57
N ALA A 326 -25.48 -22.77 8.55
CA ALA A 326 -26.08 -22.55 9.85
C ALA A 326 -25.54 -21.28 10.54
N LEU A 327 -26.39 -20.66 11.36
CA LEU A 327 -26.09 -19.45 12.14
C LEU A 327 -26.39 -19.68 13.63
N PRO A 328 -25.60 -20.46 14.35
CA PRO A 328 -25.84 -20.73 15.77
C PRO A 328 -26.01 -19.43 16.56
N PRO A 329 -27.05 -19.30 17.39
CA PRO A 329 -27.25 -18.09 18.20
C PRO A 329 -26.28 -17.98 19.37
N GLU A 330 -25.70 -19.10 19.78
CA GLU A 330 -24.82 -19.20 20.95
C GLU A 330 -23.40 -18.72 20.63
N LEU A 331 -22.74 -18.19 21.68
CA LEU A 331 -21.32 -17.84 21.59
C LEU A 331 -20.48 -19.11 21.74
N VAL A 332 -19.58 -19.35 20.81
CA VAL A 332 -18.64 -20.49 20.84
C VAL A 332 -17.26 -20.00 21.28
N ALA A 333 -16.65 -20.72 22.21
CA ALA A 333 -15.27 -20.48 22.61
C ALA A 333 -14.34 -20.98 21.50
N MET A 334 -13.48 -20.09 20.99
CA MET A 334 -12.46 -20.41 20.02
C MET A 334 -11.17 -20.86 20.71
N GLU A 335 -10.21 -21.40 19.98
CA GLU A 335 -8.89 -21.78 20.49
C GLU A 335 -8.14 -20.63 21.20
N THR A 336 -8.52 -19.39 20.92
CA THR A 336 -8.02 -18.17 21.56
C THR A 336 -8.72 -17.81 22.87
N GLU A 337 -9.53 -18.73 23.45
CA GLU A 337 -10.37 -18.53 24.64
C GLU A 337 -11.44 -17.42 24.51
N SER A 338 -11.51 -16.70 23.42
CA SER A 338 -12.53 -15.69 23.18
C SER A 338 -13.87 -16.31 22.75
N LYS A 339 -14.97 -15.87 23.37
CA LYS A 339 -16.33 -16.28 22.98
C LYS A 339 -16.83 -15.37 21.86
N VAL A 340 -17.09 -15.95 20.69
CA VAL A 340 -17.53 -15.22 19.49
C VAL A 340 -18.77 -15.85 18.87
N ARG A 341 -19.54 -15.05 18.13
CA ARG A 341 -20.62 -15.57 17.29
C ARG A 341 -20.01 -16.24 16.08
N VAL A 342 -20.44 -17.46 15.80
CA VAL A 342 -19.97 -18.27 14.67
C VAL A 342 -21.07 -18.47 13.63
N LEU A 343 -20.65 -18.99 12.48
CA LEU A 343 -21.51 -19.52 11.43
C LEU A 343 -20.84 -20.77 10.82
N GLU A 344 -21.65 -21.68 10.29
CA GLU A 344 -21.16 -22.78 9.47
C GLU A 344 -21.18 -22.37 8.00
N VAL A 345 -20.06 -22.51 7.33
CA VAL A 345 -19.91 -22.27 5.88
C VAL A 345 -19.59 -23.59 5.20
N LYS A 346 -20.36 -23.93 4.16
CA LYS A 346 -19.97 -24.96 3.21
C LYS A 346 -19.30 -24.28 2.03
N LEU A 347 -18.01 -24.52 1.88
CA LEU A 347 -17.22 -24.01 0.75
C LEU A 347 -17.67 -24.65 -0.57
N ASP A 348 -17.42 -23.98 -1.68
CA ASP A 348 -17.71 -24.50 -3.03
C ASP A 348 -16.91 -25.79 -3.32
N SER A 349 -15.77 -26.00 -2.63
CA SER A 349 -15.00 -27.27 -2.61
C SER A 349 -15.73 -28.43 -1.92
N GLY A 350 -16.83 -28.17 -1.23
CA GLY A 350 -17.63 -29.17 -0.50
C GLY A 350 -17.32 -29.30 0.99
N GLU A 351 -16.23 -28.75 1.46
CA GLU A 351 -15.82 -28.78 2.86
C GLU A 351 -16.66 -27.82 3.71
N LYS A 352 -16.88 -28.19 4.98
CA LYS A 352 -17.60 -27.37 5.95
C LYS A 352 -16.67 -26.85 7.04
N TYR A 353 -16.83 -25.59 7.39
CA TYR A 353 -16.07 -24.94 8.44
C TYR A 353 -16.97 -24.13 9.37
N MET A 354 -16.67 -24.22 10.67
CA MET A 354 -17.25 -23.31 11.67
C MET A 354 -16.32 -22.11 11.81
N LEU A 355 -16.79 -20.93 11.43
CA LEU A 355 -15.99 -19.72 11.40
C LEU A 355 -16.64 -18.60 12.22
N PRO A 356 -15.85 -17.73 12.86
CA PRO A 356 -16.39 -16.47 13.41
C PRO A 356 -17.12 -15.67 12.33
N ARG A 357 -18.26 -15.07 12.67
CA ARG A 357 -19.03 -14.24 11.70
C ARG A 357 -18.19 -13.07 11.15
N ALA A 358 -17.25 -12.58 11.94
CA ALA A 358 -16.31 -11.55 11.52
C ALA A 358 -15.26 -12.03 10.48
N ASN A 359 -15.17 -13.34 10.23
CA ASN A 359 -14.21 -13.94 9.29
C ASN A 359 -14.83 -14.21 7.91
N VAL A 360 -16.03 -13.78 7.69
CA VAL A 360 -16.71 -13.90 6.40
C VAL A 360 -17.29 -12.57 5.96
N GLU A 361 -17.39 -12.40 4.66
CA GLU A 361 -18.04 -11.30 3.99
C GLU A 361 -19.18 -11.82 3.13
N MET A 362 -20.34 -11.17 3.20
CA MET A 362 -21.48 -11.51 2.36
C MET A 362 -21.22 -11.00 0.94
N ILE A 363 -21.49 -11.86 -0.04
CA ILE A 363 -21.45 -11.50 -1.46
C ILE A 363 -22.88 -11.16 -1.87
N GLU A 364 -23.09 -9.92 -2.26
CA GLU A 364 -24.33 -9.51 -2.90
C GLU A 364 -24.35 -10.09 -4.33
N SER A 365 -25.38 -10.88 -4.62
CA SER A 365 -25.62 -11.50 -5.93
C SER A 365 -26.31 -10.53 -6.89
#